data_6391864f4f1604a0793b635eb2326a90
#
_entry.id   6391864f4f1604a0793b635eb2326a90
#
_cell.length_a   1.000
_cell.length_b   1.000
_cell.length_c   1.000
_cell.angle_alpha   90.00
_cell.angle_beta   90.00
_cell.angle_gamma   90.00
#
_symmetry.space_group_name_H-M   'P 1'
#
loop_
_entity.id
_entity.type
_entity.pdbx_description
1 polymer ?
#
loop_
_entity_poly.entity_id
_entity_poly.type
_entity_poly.pdbx_seq_one_letter_code
_entity_poly.pdbx_strand_id
1 'polypeptide(L)'
;MNRPPEDPRPVEDGQQALFGWDDAPAPAPADGGFRDSAQARRLLDIQSVYAEREALDSPRGRQIMARLPDAEVIEVAGHWRIPSLHGNEGNIGRWTRIKTETLVLGVKRHLVTRPNGRSADWIAPGTSNGCAMACAYCYVPRRKGYANPITLFTNIEAIVAHVRRHVRAQGPKSEPNQCDPHAWVYDIGENGDCSVDALLCDNTADYITAFRQLPTAKASFATKFVNPDLLHLDPQGRTRIRFSLMPPPDARLLDIRTSPVAERIAAAADFLDAGYEVHFN
;
A
#
# COMPACT_ATOMS: atom_id res chain seq x y z
N MET A 1 -29.07 -24.05 -17.06
CA MET A 1 -28.74 -24.20 -15.62
C MET A 1 -27.32 -24.71 -15.52
N ASN A 2 -26.33 -23.79 -15.39
CA ASN A 2 -24.94 -24.15 -15.24
C ASN A 2 -24.58 -24.08 -13.76
N ARG A 3 -24.13 -25.22 -13.21
CA ARG A 3 -23.52 -25.25 -11.86
C ARG A 3 -22.21 -24.49 -11.86
N PRO A 4 -21.90 -23.72 -10.80
CA PRO A 4 -20.57 -23.17 -10.62
C PRO A 4 -19.56 -24.31 -10.34
N PRO A 5 -18.26 -24.15 -10.70
CA PRO A 5 -17.25 -25.15 -10.42
C PRO A 5 -17.01 -25.29 -8.91
N GLU A 6 -16.88 -26.56 -8.49
CA GLU A 6 -16.60 -26.95 -7.11
C GLU A 6 -15.24 -26.45 -6.64
N ASP A 7 -15.22 -25.97 -5.40
CA ASP A 7 -14.03 -25.50 -4.67
C ASP A 7 -13.00 -26.65 -4.51
N PRO A 8 -11.72 -26.44 -4.84
CA PRO A 8 -10.73 -27.50 -4.66
C PRO A 8 -10.49 -27.77 -3.16
N ARG A 9 -10.54 -29.05 -2.85
CA ARG A 9 -10.31 -29.60 -1.51
C ARG A 9 -9.00 -29.11 -0.89
N PRO A 10 -8.94 -28.97 0.48
CA PRO A 10 -7.72 -28.59 1.17
C PRO A 10 -6.63 -29.64 0.96
N VAL A 11 -5.46 -29.20 0.56
CA VAL A 11 -4.25 -30.02 0.43
C VAL A 11 -3.70 -30.27 1.82
N GLU A 12 -3.55 -31.55 2.18
CA GLU A 12 -3.04 -32.01 3.45
C GLU A 12 -1.58 -31.54 3.71
N ASP A 13 -1.31 -31.26 4.97
CA ASP A 13 -0.07 -30.81 5.59
C ASP A 13 1.12 -31.80 5.46
N GLY A 14 1.56 -32.13 4.27
CA GLY A 14 2.63 -33.12 4.06
C GLY A 14 3.85 -32.67 3.25
N GLN A 15 3.93 -31.44 2.76
CA GLN A 15 5.02 -30.99 1.88
C GLN A 15 5.84 -29.78 2.39
N GLN A 16 5.88 -29.56 3.70
CA GLN A 16 6.66 -28.45 4.29
C GLN A 16 8.17 -28.71 4.42
N ALA A 17 8.68 -29.85 4.01
CA ALA A 17 10.06 -30.25 4.36
C ALA A 17 11.07 -30.27 3.20
N LEU A 18 10.79 -29.74 2.02
CA LEU A 18 11.71 -29.91 0.87
C LEU A 18 12.48 -28.67 0.42
N PHE A 19 12.19 -27.48 0.94
CA PHE A 19 13.02 -26.30 0.70
C PHE A 19 13.07 -25.51 2.00
N GLY A 20 14.21 -25.54 2.69
CA GLY A 20 14.47 -24.77 3.92
C GLY A 20 14.42 -23.27 3.67
N TRP A 21 13.24 -22.73 3.68
CA TRP A 21 12.91 -21.32 3.75
C TRP A 21 12.32 -21.04 5.13
N ASP A 22 13.03 -21.56 6.14
CA ASP A 22 12.72 -21.26 7.51
C ASP A 22 13.05 -19.80 7.79
N ASP A 23 12.04 -19.10 8.28
CA ASP A 23 12.08 -18.01 9.24
C ASP A 23 13.36 -17.15 9.27
N ALA A 24 13.66 -16.45 8.19
CA ALA A 24 14.47 -15.26 8.35
C ALA A 24 13.64 -14.31 9.23
N PRO A 25 14.08 -13.92 10.42
CA PRO A 25 13.38 -12.97 11.24
C PRO A 25 13.14 -11.73 10.40
N ALA A 26 11.94 -11.15 10.53
CA ALA A 26 11.65 -9.85 9.95
C ALA A 26 12.80 -8.91 10.32
N PRO A 27 13.36 -8.13 9.36
CA PRO A 27 14.43 -7.21 9.68
C PRO A 27 13.99 -6.37 10.87
N ALA A 28 14.88 -6.24 11.85
CA ALA A 28 14.63 -5.41 13.03
C ALA A 28 14.11 -4.04 12.54
N PRO A 29 13.08 -3.48 13.18
CA PRO A 29 12.55 -2.19 12.78
C PRO A 29 13.74 -1.21 12.78
N ALA A 30 13.99 -0.59 11.64
CA ALA A 30 14.91 0.53 11.61
C ALA A 30 14.44 1.52 12.68
N ASP A 31 15.32 1.91 13.59
CA ASP A 31 15.07 2.95 14.58
C ASP A 31 14.72 4.25 13.86
N GLY A 32 13.43 4.43 13.59
CA GLY A 32 12.90 5.58 12.91
C GLY A 32 11.60 5.98 13.57
N GLY A 33 11.66 6.92 14.48
CA GLY A 33 10.50 7.70 14.86
C GLY A 33 9.78 8.21 13.59
N PHE A 34 8.55 8.70 13.73
CA PHE A 34 7.81 9.41 12.67
C PHE A 34 8.82 10.28 11.92
N ARG A 35 9.18 9.84 10.71
CA ARG A 35 10.34 10.42 10.01
C ARG A 35 10.03 11.87 9.74
N ASP A 36 10.77 12.73 10.40
CA ASP A 36 10.56 14.16 10.54
C ASP A 36 10.96 14.90 9.26
N SER A 37 10.47 14.41 8.11
CA SER A 37 10.65 15.13 6.87
C SER A 37 9.65 16.30 6.82
N ALA A 38 10.12 17.47 6.41
CA ALA A 38 9.27 18.64 6.20
C ALA A 38 8.09 18.34 5.23
N GLN A 39 8.24 17.37 4.35
CA GLN A 39 7.21 16.89 3.44
C GLN A 39 6.14 16.06 4.15
N ALA A 40 6.52 15.17 5.07
CA ALA A 40 5.57 14.38 5.85
C ALA A 40 4.66 15.31 6.66
N ARG A 41 5.22 16.29 7.37
CA ARG A 41 4.46 17.28 8.16
C ARG A 41 3.53 18.15 7.31
N ARG A 42 3.84 18.39 6.05
CA ARG A 42 2.95 19.12 5.13
C ARG A 42 1.76 18.31 4.68
N LEU A 43 1.90 16.99 4.62
CA LEU A 43 0.88 16.09 4.10
C LEU A 43 0.02 15.49 5.20
N LEU A 44 0.60 15.14 6.35
CA LEU A 44 -0.02 14.43 7.46
C LEU A 44 0.22 15.15 8.78
N ASP A 45 -0.85 15.26 9.57
CA ASP A 45 -0.86 15.80 10.94
C ASP A 45 -1.87 15.00 11.75
N ILE A 46 -1.54 13.72 12.01
CA ILE A 46 -2.48 12.77 12.59
C ILE A 46 -2.77 13.15 14.05
N GLN A 47 -3.99 13.56 14.32
CA GLN A 47 -4.52 13.94 15.63
C GLN A 47 -5.45 12.88 16.21
N SER A 48 -6.09 12.06 15.37
CA SER A 48 -6.99 11.01 15.83
C SER A 48 -6.77 9.70 15.07
N VAL A 49 -6.82 8.59 15.80
CA VAL A 49 -6.68 7.23 15.28
C VAL A 49 -7.91 6.42 15.63
N TYR A 50 -8.73 6.07 14.63
CA TYR A 50 -9.83 5.13 14.77
C TYR A 50 -9.31 3.73 14.56
N ALA A 51 -9.43 2.84 15.54
CA ALA A 51 -8.78 1.55 15.45
C ALA A 51 -9.65 0.38 15.94
N GLU A 52 -9.61 -0.73 15.21
CA GLU A 52 -10.09 -2.01 15.71
C GLU A 52 -9.18 -2.47 16.86
N ARG A 53 -9.74 -3.05 17.90
CA ARG A 53 -8.98 -3.58 19.05
C ARG A 53 -7.89 -4.55 18.62
N GLU A 54 -8.23 -5.49 17.74
CA GLU A 54 -7.27 -6.45 17.18
C GLU A 54 -6.10 -5.75 16.46
N ALA A 55 -6.38 -4.64 15.76
CA ALA A 55 -5.35 -3.88 15.08
C ALA A 55 -4.39 -3.18 16.05
N LEU A 56 -4.91 -2.60 17.13
CA LEU A 56 -4.10 -1.97 18.19
C LEU A 56 -3.20 -2.98 18.90
N ASP A 57 -3.73 -4.16 19.21
CA ASP A 57 -3.01 -5.20 19.93
C ASP A 57 -1.96 -5.93 19.08
N SER A 58 -1.96 -5.71 17.75
CA SER A 58 -0.99 -6.28 16.85
C SER A 58 0.41 -5.65 17.00
N PRO A 59 1.51 -6.35 16.69
CA PRO A 59 2.84 -5.75 16.68
C PRO A 59 2.93 -4.51 15.79
N ARG A 60 2.34 -4.57 14.58
CA ARG A 60 2.31 -3.46 13.64
C ARG A 60 1.50 -2.27 14.17
N GLY A 61 0.35 -2.53 14.80
CA GLY A 61 -0.46 -1.48 15.41
C GLY A 61 0.30 -0.74 16.50
N ARG A 62 0.98 -1.47 17.39
CA ARG A 62 1.83 -0.87 18.41
C ARG A 62 2.97 -0.03 17.82
N GLN A 63 3.60 -0.52 16.75
CA GLN A 63 4.65 0.23 16.05
C GLN A 63 4.13 1.55 15.45
N ILE A 64 2.94 1.52 14.84
CA ILE A 64 2.31 2.74 14.31
C ILE A 64 1.97 3.71 15.42
N MET A 65 1.36 3.23 16.51
CA MET A 65 0.99 4.08 17.65
C MET A 65 2.19 4.68 18.34
N ALA A 66 3.33 3.98 18.41
CA ALA A 66 4.57 4.55 18.95
C ALA A 66 5.10 5.74 18.14
N ARG A 67 4.73 5.85 16.87
CA ARG A 67 5.04 7.01 15.99
C ARG A 67 4.06 8.17 16.18
N LEU A 68 2.95 7.96 16.85
CA LEU A 68 1.84 8.90 17.01
C LEU A 68 1.45 9.05 18.51
N PRO A 69 2.41 9.43 19.39
CA PRO A 69 2.18 9.39 20.85
C PRO A 69 1.10 10.36 21.32
N ASP A 70 0.88 11.45 20.60
CA ASP A 70 -0.07 12.50 20.96
C ASP A 70 -1.45 12.33 20.32
N ALA A 71 -1.63 11.32 19.47
CA ALA A 71 -2.90 11.11 18.77
C ALA A 71 -3.97 10.51 19.70
N GLU A 72 -5.18 11.07 19.67
CA GLU A 72 -6.34 10.50 20.34
C GLU A 72 -6.72 9.15 19.74
N VAL A 73 -6.85 8.11 20.54
CA VAL A 73 -7.25 6.77 20.10
C VAL A 73 -8.74 6.56 20.33
N ILE A 74 -9.47 6.25 19.26
CA ILE A 74 -10.91 5.98 19.27
C ILE A 74 -11.12 4.53 18.82
N GLU A 75 -11.50 3.66 19.78
CA GLU A 75 -11.77 2.26 19.46
C GLU A 75 -13.08 2.12 18.67
N VAL A 76 -13.03 1.32 17.59
CA VAL A 76 -14.17 1.05 16.72
C VAL A 76 -14.36 -0.45 16.51
N ALA A 77 -15.61 -0.87 16.32
CA ALA A 77 -15.94 -2.28 16.06
C ALA A 77 -15.45 -2.78 14.69
N GLY A 78 -15.22 -1.89 13.76
CA GLY A 78 -14.74 -2.23 12.43
C GLY A 78 -14.28 -1.01 11.62
N HIS A 79 -13.16 -1.17 10.93
CA HIS A 79 -12.57 -0.12 10.08
C HIS A 79 -13.37 0.20 8.82
N TRP A 80 -14.25 -0.71 8.40
CA TRP A 80 -14.95 -0.57 7.12
C TRP A 80 -16.04 0.50 7.13
N ARG A 81 -16.74 0.64 8.24
CA ARG A 81 -17.86 1.58 8.38
C ARG A 81 -17.78 2.32 9.72
N ILE A 82 -17.28 3.52 9.66
CA ILE A 82 -17.18 4.43 10.82
C ILE A 82 -18.15 5.59 10.54
N PRO A 83 -19.31 5.68 11.22
CA PRO A 83 -20.36 6.64 10.90
C PRO A 83 -19.93 8.10 10.97
N SER A 84 -18.98 8.44 11.86
CA SER A 84 -18.42 9.81 11.96
C SER A 84 -17.53 10.19 10.78
N LEU A 85 -17.03 9.22 10.00
CA LEU A 85 -16.12 9.44 8.88
C LEU A 85 -16.79 9.12 7.54
N HIS A 86 -17.26 7.89 7.37
CA HIS A 86 -17.66 7.33 6.08
C HIS A 86 -19.11 7.69 5.74
N GLY A 87 -19.31 8.27 4.54
CA GLY A 87 -20.64 8.62 4.06
C GLY A 87 -21.33 9.75 4.84
N ASN A 88 -20.62 10.45 5.71
CA ASN A 88 -21.15 11.56 6.47
C ASN A 88 -21.09 12.86 5.65
N GLU A 89 -22.24 13.36 5.20
CA GLU A 89 -22.33 14.58 4.39
C GLU A 89 -21.82 15.83 5.13
N GLY A 90 -21.91 15.85 6.46
CA GLY A 90 -21.35 16.93 7.29
C GLY A 90 -19.83 17.06 7.19
N ASN A 91 -19.15 16.05 6.63
CA ASN A 91 -17.72 16.05 6.41
C ASN A 91 -17.29 16.71 5.09
N ILE A 92 -18.22 17.07 4.19
CA ILE A 92 -17.88 17.61 2.87
C ILE A 92 -17.01 18.86 2.99
N GLY A 93 -17.34 19.79 3.88
CA GLY A 93 -16.54 21.01 4.11
C GLY A 93 -15.19 20.79 4.79
N ARG A 94 -14.95 19.61 5.35
CA ARG A 94 -13.76 19.26 6.13
C ARG A 94 -12.98 18.09 5.58
N TRP A 95 -13.36 17.56 4.43
CA TRP A 95 -12.85 16.29 3.89
C TRP A 95 -11.32 16.24 3.74
N THR A 96 -10.70 17.34 3.30
CA THR A 96 -9.25 17.42 3.17
C THR A 96 -8.56 17.36 4.54
N ARG A 97 -9.12 18.07 5.53
CA ARG A 97 -8.63 18.08 6.89
C ARG A 97 -8.74 16.70 7.55
N ILE A 98 -9.87 16.02 7.39
CA ILE A 98 -10.06 14.66 7.89
C ILE A 98 -9.02 13.70 7.31
N LYS A 99 -8.72 13.81 6.01
CA LYS A 99 -7.68 12.98 5.35
C LYS A 99 -6.26 13.27 5.86
N THR A 100 -6.03 14.45 6.44
CA THR A 100 -4.74 14.85 7.01
C THR A 100 -4.61 14.46 8.48
N GLU A 101 -5.69 14.65 9.25
CA GLU A 101 -5.66 14.58 10.71
C GLU A 101 -6.14 13.24 11.25
N THR A 102 -6.69 12.37 10.39
CA THR A 102 -7.30 11.12 10.84
C THR A 102 -6.63 9.90 10.19
N LEU A 103 -6.30 8.93 11.02
CA LEU A 103 -5.84 7.61 10.60
C LEU A 103 -6.85 6.54 11.04
N VAL A 104 -7.01 5.49 10.25
CA VAL A 104 -7.78 4.31 10.63
C VAL A 104 -6.86 3.10 10.65
N LEU A 105 -6.90 2.29 11.72
CA LEU A 105 -6.20 1.02 11.82
C LEU A 105 -7.20 -0.13 11.79
N GLY A 106 -6.94 -1.11 10.94
CA GLY A 106 -7.82 -2.27 10.81
C GLY A 106 -7.08 -3.55 10.46
N VAL A 107 -7.80 -4.65 10.47
CA VAL A 107 -7.31 -5.97 10.04
C VAL A 107 -7.97 -6.33 8.70
N LYS A 108 -7.17 -6.61 7.69
CA LYS A 108 -7.67 -7.02 6.38
C LYS A 108 -8.05 -8.50 6.41
N ARG A 109 -9.36 -8.76 6.51
CA ARG A 109 -9.89 -10.13 6.67
C ARG A 109 -9.99 -10.88 5.34
N HIS A 110 -10.30 -10.18 4.24
CA HIS A 110 -10.43 -10.79 2.91
C HIS A 110 -9.16 -10.56 2.10
N LEU A 111 -8.37 -11.61 1.96
CA LEU A 111 -7.13 -11.61 1.18
C LEU A 111 -7.43 -12.24 -0.18
N VAL A 112 -7.53 -11.42 -1.21
CA VAL A 112 -7.83 -11.85 -2.59
C VAL A 112 -6.83 -11.22 -3.53
N THR A 113 -6.16 -12.03 -4.33
CA THR A 113 -5.41 -11.60 -5.52
C THR A 113 -6.31 -11.81 -6.74
N ARG A 114 -6.40 -10.82 -7.61
CA ARG A 114 -7.29 -10.85 -8.79
C ARG A 114 -6.57 -10.36 -10.05
N PRO A 115 -6.99 -10.83 -11.23
CA PRO A 115 -6.42 -10.38 -12.50
C PRO A 115 -6.58 -8.87 -12.71
N ASN A 116 -5.59 -8.25 -13.34
CA ASN A 116 -5.64 -6.85 -13.77
C ASN A 116 -5.49 -6.71 -15.30
N GLY A 117 -4.37 -7.16 -15.87
CA GLY A 117 -4.14 -7.14 -17.31
C GLY A 117 -3.90 -5.75 -17.92
N ARG A 118 -3.61 -4.72 -17.11
CA ARG A 118 -3.27 -3.37 -17.57
C ARG A 118 -1.84 -3.00 -17.19
N SER A 119 -1.65 -2.37 -16.05
CA SER A 119 -0.35 -1.95 -15.52
C SER A 119 0.35 -3.02 -14.69
N ALA A 120 -0.34 -4.13 -14.42
CA ALA A 120 0.13 -5.31 -13.73
C ALA A 120 -0.66 -6.53 -14.21
N ASP A 121 -0.16 -7.73 -14.00
CA ASP A 121 -0.90 -8.97 -14.24
C ASP A 121 -1.96 -9.19 -13.15
N TRP A 122 -1.59 -8.87 -11.91
CA TRP A 122 -2.40 -9.13 -10.73
C TRP A 122 -2.54 -7.88 -9.86
N ILE A 123 -3.66 -7.79 -9.16
CA ILE A 123 -3.87 -6.87 -8.05
C ILE A 123 -3.69 -7.65 -6.77
N ALA A 124 -2.67 -7.33 -6.00
CA ALA A 124 -2.43 -7.92 -4.69
C ALA A 124 -3.38 -7.31 -3.63
N PRO A 125 -3.61 -7.99 -2.51
CA PRO A 125 -4.29 -7.37 -1.38
C PRO A 125 -3.52 -6.13 -0.91
N GLY A 126 -4.07 -4.93 -1.10
CA GLY A 126 -3.43 -3.69 -0.64
C GLY A 126 -3.24 -3.68 0.88
N THR A 127 -2.18 -3.02 1.34
CA THR A 127 -1.88 -2.84 2.77
C THR A 127 -2.57 -1.63 3.37
N SER A 128 -3.23 -0.86 2.52
CA SER A 128 -3.96 0.35 2.91
C SER A 128 -5.21 0.56 2.05
N ASN A 129 -5.99 1.54 2.44
CA ASN A 129 -7.09 2.12 1.65
C ASN A 129 -7.21 3.60 2.00
N GLY A 130 -7.47 4.45 1.01
CA GLY A 130 -7.49 5.89 1.19
C GLY A 130 -6.11 6.51 0.97
N CYS A 131 -6.05 7.84 0.98
CA CYS A 131 -4.83 8.58 0.74
C CYS A 131 -4.97 9.98 1.32
N ALA A 132 -3.88 10.58 1.79
CA ALA A 132 -3.87 11.96 2.31
C ALA A 132 -3.95 13.01 1.19
N MET A 133 -3.58 12.66 -0.04
CA MET A 133 -3.72 13.56 -1.18
C MET A 133 -5.20 13.81 -1.51
N ALA A 134 -5.47 14.96 -2.14
CA ALA A 134 -6.81 15.43 -2.41
C ALA A 134 -7.07 15.64 -3.92
N CYS A 135 -6.55 14.74 -4.77
CA CYS A 135 -6.74 14.84 -6.22
C CYS A 135 -8.23 14.96 -6.57
N ALA A 136 -8.59 15.97 -7.36
CA ALA A 136 -9.99 16.33 -7.64
C ALA A 136 -10.77 15.23 -8.39
N TYR A 137 -10.09 14.38 -9.15
CA TYR A 137 -10.67 13.28 -9.93
C TYR A 137 -10.58 11.92 -9.22
N CYS A 138 -10.14 11.88 -7.96
CA CYS A 138 -9.93 10.62 -7.23
C CYS A 138 -11.24 9.82 -7.10
N TYR A 139 -11.23 8.56 -7.54
CA TYR A 139 -12.40 7.68 -7.45
C TYR A 139 -12.54 6.97 -6.11
N VAL A 140 -11.46 6.89 -5.33
CA VAL A 140 -11.43 6.17 -4.04
C VAL A 140 -12.48 6.70 -3.05
N PRO A 141 -12.71 8.02 -2.92
CA PRO A 141 -13.77 8.56 -2.08
C PRO A 141 -15.18 8.10 -2.43
N ARG A 142 -15.44 7.74 -3.68
CA ARG A 142 -16.78 7.30 -4.12
C ARG A 142 -17.28 6.04 -3.38
N ARG A 143 -16.37 5.24 -2.84
CA ARG A 143 -16.71 3.99 -2.14
C ARG A 143 -16.98 4.20 -0.65
N LYS A 144 -16.34 5.19 -0.01
CA LYS A 144 -16.40 5.42 1.43
C LYS A 144 -16.81 6.86 1.81
N GLY A 145 -17.12 7.70 0.83
CA GLY A 145 -17.42 9.11 1.02
C GLY A 145 -16.18 10.00 0.86
N TYR A 146 -16.43 11.31 0.79
CA TYR A 146 -15.38 12.30 0.51
C TYR A 146 -14.26 12.31 1.56
N ALA A 147 -14.61 12.12 2.81
CA ALA A 147 -13.66 12.02 3.90
C ALA A 147 -13.22 10.55 4.12
N ASN A 148 -12.52 9.97 3.16
CA ASN A 148 -11.90 8.67 3.31
C ASN A 148 -10.43 8.85 3.73
N PRO A 149 -10.11 8.90 5.04
CA PRO A 149 -8.75 8.97 5.52
C PRO A 149 -7.99 7.68 5.18
N ILE A 150 -6.69 7.68 5.40
CA ILE A 150 -5.89 6.48 5.24
C ILE A 150 -6.38 5.44 6.26
N THR A 151 -6.67 4.23 5.76
CA THR A 151 -6.84 3.03 6.57
C THR A 151 -5.62 2.16 6.36
N LEU A 152 -4.84 1.89 7.39
CA LEU A 152 -3.72 0.95 7.35
C LEU A 152 -4.15 -0.41 7.90
N PHE A 153 -3.71 -1.47 7.22
CA PHE A 153 -3.96 -2.84 7.67
C PHE A 153 -2.74 -3.37 8.41
N THR A 154 -2.96 -3.81 9.65
CA THR A 154 -1.87 -4.17 10.56
C THR A 154 -1.41 -5.63 10.45
N ASN A 155 -2.14 -6.47 9.71
CA ASN A 155 -1.81 -7.89 9.51
C ASN A 155 -0.96 -8.12 8.26
N ILE A 156 0.15 -7.37 8.14
CA ILE A 156 1.03 -7.39 6.96
C ILE A 156 1.61 -8.78 6.68
N GLU A 157 1.93 -9.53 7.71
CA GLU A 157 2.49 -10.89 7.60
C GLU A 157 1.52 -11.83 6.85
N ALA A 158 0.24 -11.78 7.20
CA ALA A 158 -0.80 -12.56 6.55
C ALA A 158 -0.98 -12.14 5.07
N ILE A 159 -0.92 -10.83 4.82
CA ILE A 159 -1.03 -10.25 3.46
C ILE A 159 0.15 -10.73 2.60
N VAL A 160 1.37 -10.60 3.08
CA VAL A 160 2.60 -11.03 2.38
C VAL A 160 2.59 -12.55 2.17
N ALA A 161 2.22 -13.33 3.19
CA ALA A 161 2.12 -14.78 3.07
C ALA A 161 1.11 -15.21 1.99
N HIS A 162 -0.04 -14.53 1.91
CA HIS A 162 -1.02 -14.76 0.84
C HIS A 162 -0.42 -14.52 -0.56
N VAL A 163 0.26 -13.39 -0.75
CA VAL A 163 0.89 -13.05 -2.05
C VAL A 163 1.99 -14.05 -2.40
N ARG A 164 2.83 -14.43 -1.44
CA ARG A 164 3.86 -15.48 -1.66
C ARG A 164 3.26 -16.81 -2.12
N ARG A 165 2.17 -17.26 -1.50
CA ARG A 165 1.45 -18.48 -1.94
C ARG A 165 0.92 -18.33 -3.36
N HIS A 166 0.32 -17.18 -3.67
CA HIS A 166 -0.21 -16.92 -5.02
C HIS A 166 0.91 -16.92 -6.07
N VAL A 167 2.04 -16.25 -5.83
CA VAL A 167 3.21 -16.24 -6.74
C VAL A 167 3.72 -17.67 -6.98
N ARG A 168 3.84 -18.46 -5.93
CA ARG A 168 4.27 -19.86 -6.05
C ARG A 168 3.31 -20.68 -6.89
N ALA A 169 2.01 -20.49 -6.72
CA ALA A 169 0.98 -21.21 -7.50
C ALA A 169 0.99 -20.83 -8.98
N GLN A 170 1.39 -19.59 -9.32
CA GLN A 170 1.53 -19.15 -10.72
C GLN A 170 2.76 -19.79 -11.40
N GLY A 171 3.81 -20.10 -10.65
CA GLY A 171 5.07 -20.57 -11.22
C GLY A 171 5.77 -19.51 -12.10
N PRO A 172 6.73 -19.93 -12.95
CA PRO A 172 7.37 -19.07 -13.93
C PRO A 172 6.36 -18.54 -14.95
N LYS A 173 6.54 -17.30 -15.39
CA LYS A 173 5.72 -16.71 -16.45
C LYS A 173 6.10 -17.34 -17.79
N SER A 174 5.15 -18.05 -18.40
CA SER A 174 5.39 -18.81 -19.65
C SER A 174 5.29 -17.95 -20.90
N GLU A 175 4.48 -16.88 -20.86
CA GLU A 175 4.23 -16.02 -22.03
C GLU A 175 4.50 -14.56 -21.67
N PRO A 176 5.33 -13.86 -22.46
CA PRO A 176 5.52 -12.42 -22.33
C PRO A 176 4.20 -11.66 -22.55
N ASN A 177 4.03 -10.57 -21.81
CA ASN A 177 2.93 -9.64 -22.05
C ASN A 177 3.38 -8.19 -21.82
N GLN A 178 2.45 -7.26 -21.98
CA GLN A 178 2.70 -5.82 -21.83
C GLN A 178 3.13 -5.41 -20.41
N CYS A 179 2.84 -6.22 -19.39
CA CYS A 179 3.20 -5.89 -18.02
C CYS A 179 4.68 -6.14 -17.77
N ASP A 180 5.18 -7.30 -18.15
CA ASP A 180 6.59 -7.67 -18.06
C ASP A 180 6.82 -8.95 -18.91
N PRO A 181 7.95 -9.06 -19.64
CA PRO A 181 8.22 -10.24 -20.44
C PRO A 181 8.56 -11.51 -19.64
N HIS A 182 9.04 -11.37 -18.41
CA HIS A 182 9.63 -12.50 -17.67
C HIS A 182 9.07 -12.69 -16.26
N ALA A 183 8.49 -11.65 -15.65
CA ALA A 183 8.00 -11.70 -14.28
C ALA A 183 6.50 -11.40 -14.19
N TRP A 184 5.82 -12.05 -13.25
CA TRP A 184 4.46 -11.67 -12.88
C TRP A 184 4.47 -10.35 -12.12
N VAL A 185 3.76 -9.35 -12.60
CA VAL A 185 3.68 -8.03 -11.96
C VAL A 185 2.44 -7.95 -11.08
N TYR A 186 2.64 -7.55 -9.83
CA TYR A 186 1.60 -7.39 -8.82
C TYR A 186 1.43 -5.92 -8.44
N ASP A 187 0.27 -5.34 -8.72
CA ASP A 187 -0.08 -4.02 -8.18
C ASP A 187 -0.39 -4.13 -6.69
N ILE A 188 0.39 -3.47 -5.86
CA ILE A 188 0.28 -3.49 -4.40
C ILE A 188 -0.39 -2.25 -3.80
N GLY A 189 -0.69 -1.25 -4.64
CA GLY A 189 -1.19 0.08 -4.21
C GLY A 189 -2.60 0.44 -4.66
N GLU A 190 -3.47 -0.54 -4.94
CA GLU A 190 -4.74 -0.35 -5.65
C GLU A 190 -5.63 0.81 -5.16
N ASN A 191 -5.85 0.98 -3.88
CA ASN A 191 -6.76 1.99 -3.31
C ASN A 191 -6.06 2.92 -2.30
N GLY A 192 -4.74 2.93 -2.29
CA GLY A 192 -3.89 3.75 -1.45
C GLY A 192 -2.79 4.42 -2.26
N ASP A 193 -1.82 4.96 -1.57
CA ASP A 193 -0.55 5.42 -2.15
C ASP A 193 0.59 4.93 -1.28
N CYS A 194 1.32 3.93 -1.77
CA CYS A 194 2.39 3.25 -1.02
C CYS A 194 3.50 4.21 -0.57
N SER A 195 3.77 5.29 -1.33
CA SER A 195 4.76 6.30 -0.94
C SER A 195 4.28 7.13 0.25
N VAL A 196 2.98 7.44 0.30
CA VAL A 196 2.36 8.15 1.44
C VAL A 196 2.24 7.24 2.65
N ASP A 197 1.83 5.99 2.45
CA ASP A 197 1.67 5.01 3.54
C ASP A 197 2.99 4.75 4.27
N ALA A 198 4.11 4.78 3.53
CA ALA A 198 5.46 4.61 4.07
C ALA A 198 5.87 5.72 5.07
N LEU A 199 5.17 6.86 5.09
CA LEU A 199 5.36 7.88 6.13
C LEU A 199 4.82 7.42 7.49
N LEU A 200 3.85 6.53 7.50
CA LEU A 200 3.12 6.10 8.70
C LEU A 200 3.55 4.72 9.21
N CYS A 201 3.93 3.81 8.30
CA CYS A 201 4.28 2.44 8.66
C CYS A 201 5.20 1.79 7.62
N ASP A 202 5.76 0.64 7.99
CA ASP A 202 6.73 -0.10 7.16
C ASP A 202 6.06 -1.14 6.22
N ASN A 203 4.74 -1.13 6.06
CA ASN A 203 4.04 -2.09 5.20
C ASN A 203 4.55 -2.12 3.76
N THR A 204 4.88 -0.95 3.19
CA THR A 204 5.48 -0.85 1.86
C THR A 204 6.88 -1.46 1.81
N ALA A 205 7.69 -1.23 2.85
CA ALA A 205 9.02 -1.82 2.98
C ALA A 205 8.94 -3.36 3.09
N ASP A 206 7.97 -3.88 3.83
CA ASP A 206 7.75 -5.33 3.95
C ASP A 206 7.37 -5.97 2.61
N TYR A 207 6.53 -5.30 1.82
CA TYR A 207 6.22 -5.77 0.47
C TYR A 207 7.46 -5.76 -0.43
N ILE A 208 8.22 -4.65 -0.46
CA ILE A 208 9.45 -4.55 -1.25
C ILE A 208 10.42 -5.67 -0.86
N THR A 209 10.63 -5.88 0.43
CA THR A 209 11.48 -6.95 0.95
C THR A 209 10.96 -8.34 0.55
N ALA A 210 9.66 -8.56 0.60
CA ALA A 210 9.07 -9.84 0.20
C ALA A 210 9.27 -10.11 -1.29
N PHE A 211 9.04 -9.12 -2.15
CA PHE A 211 9.20 -9.29 -3.61
C PHE A 211 10.66 -9.45 -4.03
N ARG A 212 11.61 -8.86 -3.31
CA ARG A 212 13.05 -9.10 -3.52
C ARG A 212 13.40 -10.59 -3.46
N GLN A 213 12.67 -11.37 -2.66
CA GLN A 213 12.85 -12.80 -2.51
C GLN A 213 12.03 -13.65 -3.52
N LEU A 214 11.29 -13.04 -4.43
CA LEU A 214 10.41 -13.71 -5.39
C LEU A 214 10.96 -13.58 -6.83
N PRO A 215 11.75 -14.54 -7.32
CA PRO A 215 12.45 -14.40 -8.61
C PRO A 215 11.51 -14.33 -9.82
N THR A 216 10.30 -14.87 -9.71
CA THR A 216 9.31 -14.91 -10.79
C THR A 216 8.29 -13.75 -10.75
N ALA A 217 8.41 -12.83 -9.77
CA ALA A 217 7.45 -11.77 -9.58
C ALA A 217 8.10 -10.41 -9.28
N LYS A 218 7.36 -9.34 -9.54
CA LYS A 218 7.68 -7.96 -9.21
C LYS A 218 6.49 -7.29 -8.52
N ALA A 219 6.76 -6.46 -7.51
CA ALA A 219 5.78 -5.50 -7.02
C ALA A 219 5.66 -4.32 -7.98
N SER A 220 4.49 -3.69 -8.03
CA SER A 220 4.30 -2.42 -8.72
C SER A 220 3.32 -1.55 -7.96
N PHE A 221 3.56 -0.25 -7.90
CA PHE A 221 2.59 0.71 -7.38
C PHE A 221 2.71 2.05 -8.11
N ALA A 222 1.59 2.76 -8.19
CA ALA A 222 1.56 4.12 -8.72
C ALA A 222 1.56 5.13 -7.58
N THR A 223 2.23 6.26 -7.78
CA THR A 223 2.26 7.34 -6.79
C THR A 223 2.28 8.72 -7.45
N LYS A 224 1.82 9.72 -6.70
CA LYS A 224 2.01 11.14 -6.98
C LYS A 224 2.82 11.84 -5.90
N PHE A 225 3.41 11.08 -5.00
CA PHE A 225 4.20 11.58 -3.89
C PHE A 225 5.63 11.04 -3.96
N VAL A 226 6.61 11.94 -3.98
CA VAL A 226 8.02 11.59 -3.89
C VAL A 226 8.38 11.41 -2.43
N ASN A 227 8.65 10.17 -2.03
CA ASN A 227 9.10 9.85 -0.68
C ASN A 227 10.56 9.36 -0.74
N PRO A 228 11.54 10.19 -0.34
CA PRO A 228 12.95 9.82 -0.40
C PRO A 228 13.33 8.66 0.52
N ASP A 229 12.52 8.36 1.55
CA ASP A 229 12.79 7.25 2.46
C ASP A 229 12.74 5.88 1.75
N LEU A 230 11.99 5.79 0.64
CA LEU A 230 11.93 4.58 -0.17
C LEU A 230 13.26 4.27 -0.88
N LEU A 231 14.13 5.26 -1.09
CA LEU A 231 15.45 5.09 -1.72
C LEU A 231 16.37 4.15 -0.92
N HIS A 232 16.10 3.96 0.37
CA HIS A 232 16.93 3.13 1.26
C HIS A 232 16.48 1.66 1.33
N LEU A 233 15.46 1.24 0.55
CA LEU A 233 14.86 -0.09 0.68
C LEU A 233 15.48 -1.18 -0.21
N ASP A 234 16.40 -0.85 -1.10
CA ASP A 234 17.11 -1.77 -2.02
C ASP A 234 16.18 -2.82 -2.67
N PRO A 235 15.33 -2.45 -3.62
CA PRO A 235 14.35 -3.38 -4.23
C PRO A 235 14.97 -4.40 -5.21
N GLN A 236 16.24 -4.26 -5.58
CA GLN A 236 16.97 -5.17 -6.48
C GLN A 236 16.25 -5.44 -7.82
N GLY A 237 15.65 -4.42 -8.43
CA GLY A 237 14.89 -4.53 -9.66
C GLY A 237 13.55 -5.29 -9.51
N ARG A 238 13.14 -5.63 -8.28
CA ARG A 238 11.90 -6.39 -8.02
C ARG A 238 10.71 -5.51 -7.61
N THR A 239 10.89 -4.20 -7.64
CA THR A 239 9.77 -3.27 -7.43
C THR A 239 9.77 -2.20 -8.51
N ARG A 240 8.62 -2.05 -9.15
CA ARG A 240 8.34 -1.00 -10.12
C ARG A 240 7.58 0.12 -9.43
N ILE A 241 8.16 1.32 -9.43
CA ILE A 241 7.46 2.54 -9.07
C ILE A 241 6.97 3.24 -10.34
N ARG A 242 5.70 3.67 -10.34
CA ARG A 242 5.08 4.39 -11.45
C ARG A 242 4.69 5.79 -11.00
N PHE A 243 5.45 6.80 -11.42
CA PHE A 243 5.06 8.18 -11.17
C PHE A 243 3.95 8.60 -12.10
N SER A 244 2.77 8.90 -11.54
CA SER A 244 1.64 9.39 -12.32
C SER A 244 1.88 10.85 -12.70
N LEU A 245 1.76 11.16 -14.00
CA LEU A 245 1.99 12.48 -14.54
C LEU A 245 0.73 13.02 -15.22
N MET A 246 0.64 14.32 -15.31
CA MET A 246 -0.28 15.07 -16.16
C MET A 246 0.36 16.40 -16.54
N PRO A 247 -0.16 17.13 -17.55
CA PRO A 247 0.37 18.43 -17.90
C PRO A 247 0.47 19.36 -16.67
N PRO A 248 1.56 20.10 -16.49
CA PRO A 248 1.77 20.92 -15.29
C PRO A 248 0.66 21.94 -15.00
N PRO A 249 0.00 22.58 -15.98
CA PRO A 249 -1.15 23.45 -15.72
C PRO A 249 -2.32 22.70 -15.06
N ASP A 250 -2.64 21.52 -15.57
CA ASP A 250 -3.73 20.69 -15.05
C ASP A 250 -3.38 20.11 -13.68
N ALA A 251 -2.13 19.69 -13.49
CA ALA A 251 -1.65 19.18 -12.20
C ALA A 251 -1.81 20.21 -11.07
N ARG A 252 -1.57 21.50 -11.35
CA ARG A 252 -1.76 22.57 -10.36
C ARG A 252 -3.20 22.73 -9.90
N LEU A 253 -4.15 22.40 -10.75
CA LEU A 253 -5.58 22.51 -10.46
C LEU A 253 -6.17 21.23 -9.87
N LEU A 254 -5.70 20.07 -10.32
CA LEU A 254 -6.35 18.79 -10.09
C LEU A 254 -5.57 17.85 -9.15
N ASP A 255 -4.22 17.90 -9.17
CA ASP A 255 -3.34 17.09 -8.34
C ASP A 255 -3.09 17.77 -6.98
N ILE A 256 -4.14 17.96 -6.20
CA ILE A 256 -4.08 18.69 -4.95
C ILE A 256 -3.28 17.92 -3.90
N ARG A 257 -2.30 18.58 -3.26
CA ARG A 257 -1.42 18.04 -2.21
C ARG A 257 -0.51 16.91 -2.68
N THR A 258 -0.18 16.86 -3.95
CA THR A 258 0.83 15.94 -4.51
C THR A 258 2.19 16.60 -4.62
N SER A 259 3.25 15.82 -4.82
CA SER A 259 4.54 16.38 -5.25
C SER A 259 4.39 17.04 -6.63
N PRO A 260 5.07 18.15 -6.89
CA PRO A 260 5.08 18.78 -8.21
C PRO A 260 5.49 17.81 -9.32
N VAL A 261 4.95 18.00 -10.53
CA VAL A 261 5.29 17.14 -11.69
C VAL A 261 6.79 17.12 -11.95
N ALA A 262 7.45 18.29 -11.91
CA ALA A 262 8.91 18.39 -12.10
C ALA A 262 9.69 17.59 -11.05
N GLU A 263 9.24 17.58 -9.79
CA GLU A 263 9.85 16.80 -8.70
C GLU A 263 9.70 15.30 -8.96
N ARG A 264 8.50 14.84 -9.40
CA ARG A 264 8.26 13.44 -9.74
C ARG A 264 9.14 12.97 -10.89
N ILE A 265 9.39 13.83 -11.88
CA ILE A 265 10.29 13.52 -13.00
C ILE A 265 11.74 13.48 -12.53
N ALA A 266 12.17 14.46 -11.75
CA ALA A 266 13.55 14.53 -11.25
C ALA A 266 13.89 13.33 -10.35
N ALA A 267 12.97 12.91 -9.50
CA ALA A 267 13.17 11.77 -8.62
C ALA A 267 13.38 10.42 -9.35
N ALA A 268 13.00 10.32 -10.64
CA ALA A 268 13.11 9.07 -11.38
C ALA A 268 14.56 8.54 -11.44
N ALA A 269 15.55 9.42 -11.58
CA ALA A 269 16.95 9.03 -11.61
C ALA A 269 17.39 8.43 -10.27
N ASP A 270 17.06 9.09 -9.15
CA ASP A 270 17.41 8.62 -7.81
C ASP A 270 16.78 7.25 -7.51
N PHE A 271 15.52 7.03 -7.94
CA PHE A 271 14.85 5.75 -7.77
C PHE A 271 15.44 4.65 -8.66
N LEU A 272 15.88 4.96 -9.88
CA LEU A 272 16.61 4.01 -10.73
C LEU A 272 17.94 3.61 -10.08
N ASP A 273 18.70 4.58 -9.59
CA ASP A 273 19.99 4.34 -8.91
C ASP A 273 19.80 3.53 -7.61
N ALA A 274 18.66 3.70 -6.93
CA ALA A 274 18.30 2.91 -5.75
C ALA A 274 17.79 1.48 -6.10
N GLY A 275 17.78 1.09 -7.38
CA GLY A 275 17.45 -0.26 -7.83
C GLY A 275 15.96 -0.50 -8.11
N TYR A 276 15.12 0.53 -8.20
CA TYR A 276 13.75 0.42 -8.67
C TYR A 276 13.68 0.33 -10.20
N GLU A 277 12.66 -0.34 -10.71
CA GLU A 277 12.21 -0.14 -12.07
C GLU A 277 11.26 1.08 -12.08
N VAL A 278 11.55 2.10 -12.88
CA VAL A 278 10.79 3.36 -12.88
C VAL A 278 9.99 3.50 -14.17
N HIS A 279 8.69 3.76 -14.02
CA HIS A 279 7.78 4.06 -15.13
C HIS A 279 7.03 5.37 -14.87
N PHE A 280 6.53 5.96 -15.94
CA PHE A 280 5.58 7.07 -15.91
C PHE A 280 4.22 6.63 -16.46
N ASN A 281 3.12 7.13 -15.88
CA ASN A 281 1.74 6.84 -16.30
C ASN A 281 0.81 8.06 -16.17
#